data_76953c1c97bf044aa8a8d1e77e7ad662
#
_entry.id   76953c1c97bf044aa8a8d1e77e7ad662
#
_cell.length_a   1.000
_cell.length_b   1.000
_cell.length_c   1.000
_cell.angle_alpha   90.00
_cell.angle_beta   90.00
_cell.angle_gamma   90.00
#
_symmetry.space_group_name_H-M   'P 1'
#
loop_
_entity.id
_entity.type
_entity.pdbx_description
1 polymer ?
#
loop_
_entity_poly.entity_id
_entity_poly.type
_entity_poly.pdbx_seq_one_letter_code
_entity_poly.pdbx_strand_id
1 'polypeptide(L)'
;MGRSLTYILIIGIAKVGSSQDPERFKEEIAALLSKPNPKTDHPIIFTGSSSVKYWGDLETQFPHVNVPIINYGFGGSHMSDLIFYQNDLILSKNPSKLFIYEGDNDLAYGKSVDTIIEDFNVLLTTINDTFPDLEVYVISPKPSIARWDLKDNYMELNDSLASFCEKFKNVKFINVWSPMLGGRSKPPSSLFVGDQLHMSPAGYKVWKNKIEPYLK
;
A
#
# COMPACT_ATOMS: atom_id res chain seq x y z
N MET A 1 -45.18 31.34 -37.67
CA MET A 1 -45.18 30.25 -36.65
C MET A 1 -43.74 29.74 -36.49
N GLY A 2 -43.02 30.37 -35.60
CA GLY A 2 -41.63 30.00 -35.25
C GLY A 2 -41.61 29.03 -34.09
N ARG A 3 -41.07 27.81 -34.28
CA ARG A 3 -40.84 26.84 -33.22
C ARG A 3 -39.50 27.17 -32.54
N SER A 4 -39.55 27.61 -31.32
CA SER A 4 -38.37 27.76 -30.44
C SER A 4 -37.91 26.37 -29.99
N LEU A 5 -36.70 25.93 -30.35
CA LEU A 5 -36.06 24.74 -29.80
C LEU A 5 -35.35 25.13 -28.51
N THR A 6 -35.87 24.68 -27.37
CA THR A 6 -35.19 24.80 -26.07
C THR A 6 -34.20 23.66 -25.95
N TYR A 7 -32.91 23.97 -25.97
CA TYR A 7 -31.84 23.00 -25.64
C TYR A 7 -31.74 22.88 -24.11
N ILE A 8 -32.09 21.73 -23.58
CA ILE A 8 -31.83 21.40 -22.18
C ILE A 8 -30.36 20.96 -22.09
N LEU A 9 -29.54 21.83 -21.52
CA LEU A 9 -28.15 21.50 -21.17
C LEU A 9 -28.17 20.60 -19.93
N ILE A 10 -27.99 19.30 -20.11
CA ILE A 10 -27.76 18.36 -18.99
C ILE A 10 -26.33 18.56 -18.53
N ILE A 11 -26.13 19.35 -17.50
CA ILE A 11 -24.86 19.44 -16.79
C ILE A 11 -24.74 18.15 -15.97
N GLY A 12 -23.98 17.21 -16.50
CA GLY A 12 -23.55 16.04 -15.74
C GLY A 12 -22.72 16.53 -14.55
N ILE A 13 -23.26 16.43 -13.35
CA ILE A 13 -22.49 16.63 -12.12
C ILE A 13 -21.54 15.45 -12.04
N ALA A 14 -20.28 15.67 -12.47
CA ALA A 14 -19.20 14.75 -12.14
C ALA A 14 -19.18 14.67 -10.61
N LYS A 15 -19.38 13.46 -10.06
CA LYS A 15 -19.08 13.18 -8.66
C LYS A 15 -17.59 13.47 -8.49
N VAL A 16 -17.25 14.64 -8.01
CA VAL A 16 -15.93 14.91 -7.45
C VAL A 16 -15.79 13.93 -6.30
N GLY A 17 -14.97 12.92 -6.46
CA GLY A 17 -14.64 12.00 -5.38
C GLY A 17 -14.19 12.84 -4.20
N SER A 18 -14.91 12.78 -3.08
CA SER A 18 -14.51 13.50 -1.89
C SER A 18 -13.11 13.03 -1.52
N SER A 19 -12.13 13.93 -1.58
CA SER A 19 -10.82 13.72 -0.98
C SER A 19 -11.07 13.25 0.46
N GLN A 20 -10.59 12.06 0.80
CA GLN A 20 -10.72 11.58 2.17
C GLN A 20 -9.86 12.51 3.04
N ASP A 21 -10.42 12.94 4.18
CA ASP A 21 -9.69 13.75 5.14
C ASP A 21 -8.59 12.90 5.80
N PRO A 22 -7.29 13.17 5.55
CA PRO A 22 -6.20 12.40 6.15
C PRO A 22 -6.11 12.62 7.65
N GLU A 23 -6.65 13.72 8.20
CA GLU A 23 -6.64 13.97 9.65
C GLU A 23 -7.44 12.93 10.44
N ARG A 24 -8.29 12.13 9.80
CA ARG A 24 -8.95 10.98 10.44
C ARG A 24 -7.98 9.98 11.06
N PHE A 25 -6.72 9.96 10.63
CA PHE A 25 -5.68 9.09 11.17
C PHE A 25 -4.80 9.75 12.23
N LYS A 26 -5.03 11.01 12.58
CA LYS A 26 -4.17 11.78 13.50
C LYS A 26 -3.86 11.07 14.81
N GLU A 27 -4.88 10.50 15.45
CA GLU A 27 -4.71 9.78 16.71
C GLU A 27 -3.95 8.46 16.52
N GLU A 28 -4.25 7.72 15.44
CA GLU A 28 -3.56 6.47 15.12
C GLU A 28 -2.08 6.72 14.82
N ILE A 29 -1.78 7.73 14.01
CA ILE A 29 -0.39 8.12 13.70
C ILE A 29 0.34 8.58 14.95
N ALA A 30 -0.28 9.42 15.79
CA ALA A 30 0.31 9.83 17.06
C ALA A 30 0.63 8.63 17.96
N ALA A 31 -0.27 7.65 18.04
CA ALA A 31 -0.07 6.41 18.79
C ALA A 31 1.07 5.55 18.19
N LEU A 32 1.19 5.47 16.85
CA LEU A 32 2.31 4.78 16.19
C LEU A 32 3.65 5.44 16.54
N LEU A 33 3.73 6.77 16.47
CA LEU A 33 4.95 7.54 16.72
C LEU A 33 5.34 7.58 18.20
N SER A 34 4.39 7.38 19.13
CA SER A 34 4.66 7.33 20.57
C SER A 34 5.24 6.00 21.06
N LYS A 35 5.20 4.96 20.22
CA LYS A 35 5.82 3.67 20.58
C LYS A 35 7.33 3.84 20.76
N PRO A 36 7.94 3.19 21.77
CA PRO A 36 9.38 3.16 21.89
C PRO A 36 9.97 2.58 20.60
N ASN A 37 10.62 3.43 19.82
CA ASN A 37 11.39 2.96 18.68
C ASN A 37 12.74 2.45 19.18
N PRO A 38 13.27 1.36 18.59
CA PRO A 38 14.66 0.99 18.79
C PRO A 38 15.54 2.20 18.52
N LYS A 39 16.54 2.44 19.36
CA LYS A 39 17.53 3.50 19.14
C LYS A 39 18.40 3.14 17.96
N THR A 40 17.94 3.44 16.76
CA THR A 40 18.70 3.26 15.52
C THR A 40 18.43 4.42 14.59
N ASP A 41 19.48 4.89 13.93
CA ASP A 41 19.40 5.99 12.97
C ASP A 41 18.92 5.53 11.58
N HIS A 42 18.87 4.20 11.32
CA HIS A 42 18.55 3.64 10.02
C HIS A 42 17.70 2.36 10.11
N PRO A 43 16.43 2.42 10.56
CA PRO A 43 15.57 1.26 10.66
C PRO A 43 15.14 0.75 9.27
N ILE A 44 14.69 -0.51 9.21
CA ILE A 44 13.86 -0.99 8.11
C ILE A 44 12.42 -0.59 8.43
N ILE A 45 11.74 0.10 7.50
CA ILE A 45 10.37 0.54 7.70
C ILE A 45 9.42 -0.27 6.81
N PHE A 46 8.35 -0.77 7.41
CA PHE A 46 7.16 -1.25 6.73
C PHE A 46 6.03 -0.25 6.98
N THR A 47 5.41 0.25 5.92
CA THR A 47 4.30 1.19 6.00
C THR A 47 3.20 0.86 5.00
N GLY A 48 2.04 1.44 5.19
CA GLY A 48 0.85 1.25 4.36
C GLY A 48 -0.35 0.83 5.17
N SER A 49 -1.30 0.14 4.53
CA SER A 49 -2.62 -0.07 5.09
C SER A 49 -2.71 -1.23 6.10
N SER A 50 -3.96 -1.65 6.38
CA SER A 50 -4.27 -2.65 7.42
C SER A 50 -3.51 -3.96 7.27
N SER A 51 -3.13 -4.38 6.06
CA SER A 51 -2.34 -5.59 5.86
C SER A 51 -0.93 -5.50 6.47
N VAL A 52 -0.32 -4.31 6.52
CA VAL A 52 0.92 -4.07 7.25
C VAL A 52 0.64 -3.92 8.75
N LYS A 53 -0.35 -3.11 9.11
CA LYS A 53 -0.75 -2.90 10.52
C LYS A 53 -0.96 -4.21 11.27
N TYR A 54 -1.69 -5.16 10.67
CA TYR A 54 -2.06 -6.42 11.34
C TYR A 54 -1.01 -7.53 11.20
N TRP A 55 0.12 -7.28 10.55
CA TRP A 55 1.21 -8.27 10.51
C TRP A 55 1.88 -8.47 11.89
N GLY A 56 1.59 -7.57 12.81
CA GLY A 56 2.08 -7.67 14.18
C GLY A 56 3.53 -7.24 14.33
N ASP A 57 4.25 -7.94 15.21
CA ASP A 57 5.65 -7.68 15.48
C ASP A 57 6.55 -8.30 14.39
N LEU A 58 7.05 -7.43 13.51
CA LEU A 58 7.88 -7.85 12.38
C LEU A 58 9.28 -8.33 12.81
N GLU A 59 9.83 -7.85 13.93
CA GLU A 59 11.13 -8.33 14.43
C GLU A 59 11.06 -9.82 14.78
N THR A 60 9.97 -10.25 15.41
CA THR A 60 9.76 -11.68 15.70
C THR A 60 9.50 -12.51 14.45
N GLN A 61 8.97 -11.91 13.40
CA GLN A 61 8.79 -12.60 12.11
C GLN A 61 10.11 -12.81 11.38
N PHE A 62 11.10 -11.92 11.54
CA PHE A 62 12.38 -11.94 10.84
C PHE A 62 13.57 -11.91 11.83
N PRO A 63 13.73 -12.94 12.69
CA PRO A 63 14.68 -12.90 13.81
C PRO A 63 16.16 -12.96 13.38
N HIS A 64 16.44 -13.20 12.09
CA HIS A 64 17.78 -13.18 11.52
C HIS A 64 18.21 -11.80 11.01
N VAL A 65 17.29 -10.83 11.02
CA VAL A 65 17.57 -9.45 10.60
C VAL A 65 18.08 -8.67 11.82
N ASN A 66 19.31 -8.18 11.74
CA ASN A 66 19.96 -7.49 12.86
C ASN A 66 19.64 -5.98 12.90
N VAL A 67 18.98 -5.46 11.86
CA VAL A 67 18.52 -4.07 11.81
C VAL A 67 17.09 -4.02 12.33
N PRO A 68 16.75 -3.10 13.27
CA PRO A 68 15.40 -2.97 13.76
C PRO A 68 14.37 -2.76 12.66
N ILE A 69 13.25 -3.46 12.75
CA ILE A 69 12.14 -3.37 11.79
C ILE A 69 10.97 -2.66 12.45
N ILE A 70 10.55 -1.53 11.89
CA ILE A 70 9.45 -0.74 12.41
C ILE A 70 8.21 -0.94 11.54
N ASN A 71 7.08 -1.25 12.18
CA ASN A 71 5.78 -1.35 11.54
C ASN A 71 5.00 -0.05 11.73
N TYR A 72 4.93 0.76 10.68
CA TYR A 72 4.14 1.98 10.57
C TYR A 72 2.88 1.80 9.68
N GLY A 73 2.31 0.59 9.66
CA GLY A 73 1.02 0.35 9.02
C GLY A 73 -0.13 0.98 9.79
N PHE A 74 -1.07 1.62 9.10
CA PHE A 74 -2.28 2.21 9.66
C PHE A 74 -3.53 1.80 8.86
N GLY A 75 -4.59 1.45 9.58
CA GLY A 75 -5.69 0.68 9.01
C GLY A 75 -6.63 1.47 8.10
N GLY A 76 -6.88 0.98 6.87
CA GLY A 76 -7.83 1.61 5.94
C GLY A 76 -7.26 2.80 5.20
N SER A 77 -5.94 3.01 5.24
CA SER A 77 -5.26 4.08 4.51
C SER A 77 -5.35 3.91 2.99
N HIS A 78 -5.31 5.03 2.31
CA HIS A 78 -5.12 5.17 0.88
C HIS A 78 -3.73 5.75 0.62
N MET A 79 -3.26 5.66 -0.60
CA MET A 79 -1.97 6.24 -0.98
C MET A 79 -1.87 7.73 -0.64
N SER A 80 -2.95 8.48 -0.85
CA SER A 80 -3.03 9.90 -0.47
C SER A 80 -2.83 10.17 1.03
N ASP A 81 -3.27 9.25 1.90
CA ASP A 81 -3.06 9.36 3.34
C ASP A 81 -1.58 9.13 3.68
N LEU A 82 -0.94 8.14 3.04
CA LEU A 82 0.49 7.89 3.23
C LEU A 82 1.34 9.07 2.75
N ILE A 83 0.97 9.70 1.61
CA ILE A 83 1.62 10.92 1.13
C ILE A 83 1.51 12.05 2.17
N PHE A 84 0.34 12.23 2.79
CA PHE A 84 0.15 13.25 3.82
C PHE A 84 1.05 13.02 5.04
N TYR A 85 1.20 11.78 5.49
CA TYR A 85 2.03 11.41 6.66
C TYR A 85 3.45 10.96 6.31
N GLN A 86 3.90 11.09 5.05
CA GLN A 86 5.22 10.62 4.62
C GLN A 86 6.38 11.20 5.42
N ASN A 87 6.28 12.47 5.83
CA ASN A 87 7.31 13.09 6.65
C ASN A 87 7.46 12.40 8.00
N ASP A 88 6.35 12.13 8.67
CA ASP A 88 6.33 11.55 10.00
C ASP A 88 6.71 10.07 10.02
N LEU A 89 6.27 9.33 9.01
CA LEU A 89 6.42 7.87 8.95
C LEU A 89 7.67 7.40 8.20
N ILE A 90 8.21 8.23 7.28
CA ILE A 90 9.30 7.83 6.38
C ILE A 90 10.47 8.83 6.43
N LEU A 91 10.25 10.09 5.99
CA LEU A 91 11.34 11.00 5.70
C LEU A 91 12.12 11.39 6.96
N SER A 92 11.44 11.65 8.08
CA SER A 92 12.09 11.96 9.37
C SER A 92 12.79 10.76 10.02
N LYS A 93 12.65 9.56 9.49
CA LYS A 93 13.19 8.32 10.09
C LYS A 93 14.48 7.84 9.44
N ASN A 94 14.84 8.38 8.27
CA ASN A 94 16.05 8.01 7.54
C ASN A 94 16.24 6.48 7.42
N PRO A 95 15.29 5.75 6.80
CA PRO A 95 15.30 4.30 6.80
C PRO A 95 16.46 3.72 5.98
N SER A 96 16.92 2.52 6.33
CA SER A 96 17.86 1.73 5.52
C SER A 96 17.19 0.97 4.39
N LYS A 97 15.93 0.56 4.59
CA LYS A 97 15.06 -0.05 3.57
C LYS A 97 13.61 0.36 3.86
N LEU A 98 12.81 0.48 2.81
CA LEU A 98 11.40 0.86 2.91
C LEU A 98 10.51 -0.13 2.16
N PHE A 99 9.50 -0.67 2.85
CA PHE A 99 8.48 -1.55 2.28
C PHE A 99 7.13 -0.82 2.35
N ILE A 100 6.46 -0.70 1.19
CA ILE A 100 5.19 0.03 1.04
C ILE A 100 4.11 -0.94 0.55
N TYR A 101 2.95 -0.96 1.22
CA TYR A 101 1.75 -1.66 0.80
C TYR A 101 0.55 -0.72 0.77
N GLU A 102 0.18 -0.24 -0.41
CA GLU A 102 -0.98 0.63 -0.64
C GLU A 102 -1.67 0.32 -1.97
N GLY A 103 -2.78 0.98 -2.27
CA GLY A 103 -3.57 0.81 -3.48
C GLY A 103 -4.76 -0.15 -3.32
N ASP A 104 -4.75 -1.03 -2.32
CA ASP A 104 -5.83 -1.98 -2.04
C ASP A 104 -7.14 -1.26 -1.70
N ASN A 105 -7.09 -0.28 -0.80
CA ASN A 105 -8.25 0.50 -0.41
C ASN A 105 -8.63 1.53 -1.48
N ASP A 106 -7.66 2.10 -2.16
CA ASP A 106 -7.87 3.05 -3.25
C ASP A 106 -8.77 2.44 -4.34
N LEU A 107 -8.44 1.23 -4.82
CA LEU A 107 -9.27 0.48 -5.77
C LEU A 107 -10.66 0.16 -5.22
N ALA A 108 -10.72 -0.33 -3.97
CA ALA A 108 -12.00 -0.67 -3.34
C ALA A 108 -12.92 0.55 -3.15
N TYR A 109 -12.35 1.74 -3.08
CA TYR A 109 -13.07 3.02 -3.03
C TYR A 109 -13.36 3.60 -4.42
N GLY A 110 -12.93 2.94 -5.49
CA GLY A 110 -13.23 3.32 -6.86
C GLY A 110 -12.27 4.33 -7.47
N LYS A 111 -11.05 4.53 -6.90
CA LYS A 111 -10.00 5.28 -7.60
C LYS A 111 -9.59 4.50 -8.86
N SER A 112 -9.30 5.22 -9.93
CA SER A 112 -8.74 4.61 -11.15
C SER A 112 -7.30 4.16 -10.93
N VAL A 113 -6.86 3.18 -11.72
CA VAL A 113 -5.45 2.72 -11.72
C VAL A 113 -4.51 3.89 -11.99
N ASP A 114 -4.82 4.73 -12.98
CA ASP A 114 -3.99 5.89 -13.33
C ASP A 114 -3.80 6.84 -12.15
N THR A 115 -4.88 7.17 -11.42
CA THR A 115 -4.82 8.04 -10.23
C THR A 115 -3.95 7.43 -9.13
N ILE A 116 -4.03 6.10 -8.94
CA ILE A 116 -3.21 5.41 -7.94
C ILE A 116 -1.73 5.45 -8.36
N ILE A 117 -1.41 5.26 -9.63
CA ILE A 117 -0.05 5.36 -10.15
C ILE A 117 0.50 6.79 -10.02
N GLU A 118 -0.33 7.82 -10.25
CA GLU A 118 0.04 9.22 -10.02
C GLU A 118 0.39 9.48 -8.55
N ASP A 119 -0.41 8.97 -7.62
CA ASP A 119 -0.14 9.06 -6.18
C ASP A 119 1.19 8.35 -5.83
N PHE A 120 1.45 7.15 -6.37
CA PHE A 120 2.74 6.46 -6.19
C PHE A 120 3.90 7.27 -6.76
N ASN A 121 3.70 7.93 -7.91
CA ASN A 121 4.73 8.78 -8.50
C ASN A 121 5.10 9.96 -7.57
N VAL A 122 4.11 10.60 -6.95
CA VAL A 122 4.35 11.69 -5.99
C VAL A 122 5.20 11.19 -4.82
N LEU A 123 4.82 10.08 -4.21
CA LEU A 123 5.55 9.52 -3.06
C LEU A 123 6.96 9.07 -3.43
N LEU A 124 7.11 8.25 -4.49
CA LEU A 124 8.40 7.66 -4.86
C LEU A 124 9.38 8.72 -5.38
N THR A 125 8.89 9.75 -6.07
CA THR A 125 9.74 10.89 -6.47
C THR A 125 10.27 11.63 -5.24
N THR A 126 9.39 11.96 -4.28
CA THR A 126 9.80 12.63 -3.03
C THR A 126 10.84 11.81 -2.26
N ILE A 127 10.63 10.49 -2.17
CA ILE A 127 11.57 9.58 -1.49
C ILE A 127 12.91 9.53 -2.23
N ASN A 128 12.89 9.38 -3.56
CA ASN A 128 14.10 9.31 -4.38
C ASN A 128 14.93 10.63 -4.34
N ASP A 129 14.24 11.76 -4.32
CA ASP A 129 14.89 13.07 -4.20
C ASP A 129 15.53 13.30 -2.82
N THR A 130 14.90 12.72 -1.76
CA THR A 130 15.41 12.84 -0.39
C THR A 130 16.49 11.81 -0.09
N PHE A 131 16.32 10.59 -0.58
CA PHE A 131 17.17 9.42 -0.31
C PHE A 131 17.48 8.66 -1.62
N PRO A 132 18.37 9.15 -2.48
CA PRO A 132 18.58 8.60 -3.83
C PRO A 132 19.13 7.16 -3.85
N ASP A 133 19.69 6.68 -2.75
CA ASP A 133 20.24 5.32 -2.63
C ASP A 133 19.36 4.38 -1.77
N LEU A 134 18.21 4.86 -1.25
CA LEU A 134 17.30 4.05 -0.44
C LEU A 134 16.66 2.94 -1.27
N GLU A 135 16.83 1.69 -0.85
CA GLU A 135 16.08 0.58 -1.45
C GLU A 135 14.62 0.62 -1.02
N VAL A 136 13.72 0.80 -1.99
CA VAL A 136 12.25 0.83 -1.79
C VAL A 136 11.62 -0.41 -2.41
N TYR A 137 10.73 -1.04 -1.67
CA TYR A 137 10.01 -2.24 -2.08
C TYR A 137 8.51 -1.98 -2.05
N VAL A 138 7.89 -1.96 -3.23
CA VAL A 138 6.43 -1.84 -3.39
C VAL A 138 5.84 -3.25 -3.39
N ILE A 139 5.06 -3.56 -2.35
CA ILE A 139 4.37 -4.85 -2.24
C ILE A 139 3.06 -4.74 -3.03
N SER A 140 2.83 -5.68 -3.95
CA SER A 140 1.62 -5.69 -4.77
C SER A 140 0.35 -5.72 -3.91
N PRO A 141 -0.71 -4.96 -4.24
CA PRO A 141 -2.04 -5.25 -3.73
C PRO A 141 -2.35 -6.75 -3.83
N LYS A 142 -2.79 -7.33 -2.69
CA LYS A 142 -3.02 -8.77 -2.57
C LYS A 142 -4.39 -9.18 -3.09
N PRO A 143 -4.58 -10.42 -3.56
CA PRO A 143 -5.91 -10.94 -3.79
C PRO A 143 -6.65 -11.09 -2.46
N SER A 144 -7.98 -10.95 -2.48
CA SER A 144 -8.84 -11.29 -1.36
C SER A 144 -10.17 -11.86 -1.86
N ILE A 145 -10.85 -12.64 -1.02
CA ILE A 145 -12.17 -13.17 -1.37
C ILE A 145 -13.21 -12.06 -1.29
N ALA A 146 -13.10 -11.20 -0.27
CA ALA A 146 -14.03 -10.09 -0.05
C ALA A 146 -14.05 -9.04 -1.18
N ARG A 147 -12.95 -8.93 -1.94
CA ARG A 147 -12.82 -7.98 -3.05
C ARG A 147 -12.58 -8.69 -4.39
N TRP A 148 -13.01 -9.96 -4.51
CA TRP A 148 -12.71 -10.75 -5.70
C TRP A 148 -13.39 -10.21 -6.97
N ASP A 149 -14.50 -9.51 -6.82
CA ASP A 149 -15.20 -8.88 -7.95
C ASP A 149 -14.37 -7.76 -8.61
N LEU A 150 -13.37 -7.22 -7.92
CA LEU A 150 -12.43 -6.23 -8.43
C LEU A 150 -11.12 -6.86 -8.96
N LYS A 151 -11.03 -8.19 -9.09
CA LYS A 151 -9.78 -8.89 -9.42
C LYS A 151 -9.08 -8.34 -10.67
N ASP A 152 -9.84 -7.98 -11.70
CA ASP A 152 -9.28 -7.50 -12.97
C ASP A 152 -8.61 -6.12 -12.78
N ASN A 153 -9.22 -5.23 -12.00
CA ASN A 153 -8.62 -3.94 -11.62
C ASN A 153 -7.36 -4.12 -10.76
N TYR A 154 -7.36 -5.11 -9.83
CA TYR A 154 -6.17 -5.43 -9.05
C TYR A 154 -5.04 -5.96 -9.92
N MET A 155 -5.33 -6.80 -10.90
CA MET A 155 -4.34 -7.31 -11.84
C MET A 155 -3.76 -6.16 -12.69
N GLU A 156 -4.61 -5.28 -13.23
CA GLU A 156 -4.21 -4.09 -13.96
C GLU A 156 -3.32 -3.17 -13.10
N LEU A 157 -3.70 -2.90 -11.84
CA LEU A 157 -2.89 -2.10 -10.93
C LEU A 157 -1.54 -2.76 -10.65
N ASN A 158 -1.51 -4.07 -10.42
CA ASN A 158 -0.27 -4.80 -10.16
C ASN A 158 0.69 -4.77 -11.35
N ASP A 159 0.19 -4.94 -12.57
CA ASP A 159 0.98 -4.87 -13.79
C ASP A 159 1.50 -3.43 -14.03
N SER A 160 0.65 -2.43 -13.78
CA SER A 160 1.02 -1.02 -13.86
C SER A 160 2.08 -0.64 -12.83
N LEU A 161 1.94 -1.08 -11.57
CA LEU A 161 2.92 -0.85 -10.50
C LEU A 161 4.26 -1.55 -10.81
N ALA A 162 4.23 -2.78 -11.31
CA ALA A 162 5.44 -3.48 -11.71
C ALA A 162 6.23 -2.69 -12.77
N SER A 163 5.55 -2.27 -13.84
CA SER A 163 6.16 -1.46 -14.91
C SER A 163 6.58 -0.06 -14.43
N PHE A 164 5.82 0.52 -13.49
CA PHE A 164 6.12 1.84 -12.93
C PHE A 164 7.37 1.82 -12.06
N CYS A 165 7.54 0.80 -11.22
CA CYS A 165 8.72 0.64 -10.37
C CYS A 165 10.03 0.55 -11.17
N GLU A 166 10.00 0.00 -12.39
CA GLU A 166 11.18 -0.09 -13.28
C GLU A 166 11.75 1.28 -13.70
N LYS A 167 10.98 2.37 -13.55
CA LYS A 167 11.44 3.73 -13.83
C LYS A 167 12.45 4.25 -12.80
N PHE A 168 12.57 3.60 -11.64
CA PHE A 168 13.45 3.97 -10.54
C PHE A 168 14.52 2.90 -10.34
N LYS A 169 15.78 3.31 -10.26
CA LYS A 169 16.92 2.39 -10.10
C LYS A 169 16.87 1.56 -8.81
N ASN A 170 16.31 2.15 -7.75
CA ASN A 170 16.33 1.64 -6.38
C ASN A 170 14.94 1.18 -5.89
N VAL A 171 13.94 1.13 -6.75
CA VAL A 171 12.59 0.66 -6.42
C VAL A 171 12.36 -0.72 -7.02
N LYS A 172 11.86 -1.66 -6.22
CA LYS A 172 11.54 -3.03 -6.65
C LYS A 172 10.08 -3.36 -6.34
N PHE A 173 9.42 -4.03 -7.26
CA PHE A 173 8.08 -4.55 -7.07
C PHE A 173 8.13 -5.97 -6.51
N ILE A 174 7.37 -6.24 -5.43
CA ILE A 174 7.25 -7.58 -4.84
C ILE A 174 5.87 -8.13 -5.11
N ASN A 175 5.78 -9.09 -6.03
CA ASN A 175 4.52 -9.75 -6.35
C ASN A 175 4.15 -10.76 -5.24
N VAL A 176 3.09 -10.46 -4.48
CA VAL A 176 2.45 -11.38 -3.52
C VAL A 176 1.15 -11.97 -4.07
N TRP A 177 0.61 -11.41 -5.17
CA TRP A 177 -0.64 -11.86 -5.79
C TRP A 177 -0.58 -13.31 -6.26
N SER A 178 0.37 -13.64 -7.15
CA SER A 178 0.49 -14.99 -7.70
C SER A 178 0.80 -16.05 -6.65
N PRO A 179 1.71 -15.82 -5.68
CA PRO A 179 1.95 -16.77 -4.58
C PRO A 179 0.71 -17.03 -3.71
N MET A 180 -0.12 -16.01 -3.45
CA MET A 180 -1.35 -16.17 -2.67
C MET A 180 -2.44 -16.96 -3.42
N LEU A 181 -2.43 -16.91 -4.75
CA LEU A 181 -3.30 -17.80 -5.55
C LEU A 181 -2.79 -19.25 -5.52
N GLY A 182 -1.48 -19.47 -5.48
CA GLY A 182 -0.89 -20.81 -5.48
C GLY A 182 -1.30 -21.66 -6.69
N GLY A 183 -1.41 -21.04 -7.86
CA GLY A 183 -1.86 -21.68 -9.11
C GLY A 183 -3.37 -21.91 -9.21
N ARG A 184 -4.17 -21.38 -8.28
CA ARG A 184 -5.63 -21.47 -8.31
C ARG A 184 -6.24 -20.27 -9.01
N SER A 185 -7.50 -20.42 -9.46
CA SER A 185 -8.27 -19.31 -10.04
C SER A 185 -8.75 -18.28 -9.00
N LYS A 186 -8.73 -18.62 -7.71
CA LYS A 186 -9.13 -17.77 -6.58
C LYS A 186 -8.28 -18.10 -5.35
N PRO A 187 -7.96 -17.12 -4.48
CA PRO A 187 -7.17 -17.42 -3.29
C PRO A 187 -7.96 -18.32 -2.32
N PRO A 188 -7.30 -19.27 -1.65
CA PRO A 188 -7.98 -20.12 -0.66
C PRO A 188 -8.39 -19.32 0.58
N SER A 189 -9.58 -19.59 1.12
CA SER A 189 -10.13 -18.90 2.29
C SER A 189 -9.25 -19.02 3.53
N SER A 190 -8.47 -20.09 3.64
CA SER A 190 -7.52 -20.31 4.75
C SER A 190 -6.43 -19.26 4.89
N LEU A 191 -6.18 -18.47 3.83
CA LEU A 191 -5.22 -17.37 3.87
C LEU A 191 -5.78 -16.11 4.55
N PHE A 192 -7.08 -16.10 4.89
CA PHE A 192 -7.77 -14.94 5.46
C PHE A 192 -8.45 -15.31 6.77
N VAL A 193 -8.71 -14.28 7.59
CA VAL A 193 -9.58 -14.38 8.75
C VAL A 193 -11.07 -14.33 8.34
N GLY A 194 -11.98 -14.28 9.28
CA GLY A 194 -13.43 -14.40 9.02
C GLY A 194 -14.02 -13.38 8.03
N ASP A 195 -13.41 -12.20 7.91
CA ASP A 195 -13.85 -11.17 6.95
C ASP A 195 -13.41 -11.43 5.50
N GLN A 196 -12.59 -12.45 5.27
CA GLN A 196 -12.08 -12.86 3.95
C GLN A 196 -11.28 -11.75 3.21
N LEU A 197 -10.83 -10.74 3.95
CA LEU A 197 -10.02 -9.61 3.50
C LEU A 197 -8.65 -9.58 4.19
N HIS A 198 -8.65 -9.57 5.52
CA HIS A 198 -7.43 -9.54 6.31
C HIS A 198 -6.80 -10.92 6.41
N MET A 199 -5.47 -10.94 6.41
CA MET A 199 -4.73 -12.19 6.35
C MET A 199 -4.75 -12.95 7.67
N SER A 200 -4.86 -14.27 7.57
CA SER A 200 -4.56 -15.22 8.64
C SER A 200 -3.04 -15.39 8.80
N PRO A 201 -2.56 -16.10 9.84
CA PRO A 201 -1.15 -16.47 9.94
C PRO A 201 -0.63 -17.22 8.69
N ALA A 202 -1.49 -18.01 8.02
CA ALA A 202 -1.12 -18.69 6.78
C ALA A 202 -0.92 -17.70 5.62
N GLY A 203 -1.73 -16.65 5.53
CA GLY A 203 -1.57 -15.58 4.55
C GLY A 203 -0.26 -14.81 4.77
N TYR A 204 0.04 -14.42 6.01
CA TYR A 204 1.30 -13.75 6.35
C TYR A 204 2.52 -14.64 6.11
N LYS A 205 2.41 -15.95 6.25
CA LYS A 205 3.50 -16.87 5.90
C LYS A 205 3.85 -16.81 4.41
N VAL A 206 2.86 -16.63 3.52
CA VAL A 206 3.12 -16.43 2.08
C VAL A 206 3.87 -15.13 1.86
N TRP A 207 3.45 -14.03 2.50
CA TRP A 207 4.13 -12.75 2.42
C TRP A 207 5.56 -12.83 2.95
N LYS A 208 5.75 -13.41 4.13
CA LYS A 208 7.07 -13.62 4.73
C LYS A 208 8.03 -14.26 3.74
N ASN A 209 7.65 -15.38 3.15
CA ASN A 209 8.50 -16.12 2.20
C ASN A 209 8.88 -15.29 0.97
N LYS A 210 8.03 -14.34 0.56
CA LYS A 210 8.28 -13.46 -0.58
C LYS A 210 9.14 -12.25 -0.24
N ILE A 211 9.04 -11.74 0.98
CA ILE A 211 9.69 -10.51 1.42
C ILE A 211 11.07 -10.79 2.03
N GLU A 212 11.22 -11.90 2.74
CA GLU A 212 12.46 -12.30 3.44
C GLU A 212 13.75 -12.21 2.60
N PRO A 213 13.77 -12.56 1.30
CA PRO A 213 14.97 -12.40 0.48
C PRO A 213 15.49 -10.95 0.35
N TYR A 214 14.63 -9.97 0.54
CA TYR A 214 14.96 -8.55 0.43
C TYR A 214 15.41 -7.90 1.76
N LEU A 215 15.34 -8.65 2.86
CA LEU A 215 15.77 -8.20 4.20
C LEU A 215 17.23 -8.54 4.53
N LYS A 216 17.90 -9.21 3.61
CA LYS A 216 19.32 -9.57 3.76
C LYS A 216 20.23 -8.40 3.50
#